data_d72a740088ef884cbf37f8649c0611d1
#
_entry.id   d72a740088ef884cbf37f8649c0611d1
#
_cell.length_a   1.000
_cell.length_b   1.000
_cell.length_c   1.000
_cell.angle_alpha   90.00
_cell.angle_beta   90.00
_cell.angle_gamma   90.00
#
_symmetry.space_group_name_H-M   'P 1'
#
loop_
_entity.id
_entity.type
_entity.pdbx_description
1 polymer ?
#
loop_
_entity_poly.entity_id
_entity_poly.type
_entity_poly.pdbx_seq_one_letter_code
_entity_poly.pdbx_strand_id
1 'polypeptide(L)'
;MRVLPPPAEWLAGPVPLTAHEVVSYVVAAAVWAPSVHNSQPWRFGACGQEIRLHADAGRQLMVADPLGREMMISCGAALFNAKLALRSLGYVPETRVVPDPGQPSLVARVTWRERMAPAEYEQRLFSQVSRRRTHRGGFDPLPLSADLLAALTIGAERYGAMLRIIADQGARAALAAAVETAERAQRLSSEHVQELARWVIPPGSARRDGVPLTSYPARTEWTFPHFPGRDFAHGRGWGLRQLSPGPGAHAAGVVCLLATTGDRPADWVNAGQALQRVLLTGAACGVAAALHSQPLELPWLRELIRTQFSDDAYPQMVLRLGTVIQTSVSVRRPPASVLFAGGSHG
;
A
#
# COMPACT_ATOMS: atom_id res chain seq x y z
N MET A 1 11.24 7.18 -12.53
CA MET A 1 10.87 6.46 -13.76
C MET A 1 9.35 6.31 -13.73
N ARG A 2 8.61 6.84 -14.70
CA ARG A 2 7.15 6.61 -14.80
C ARG A 2 6.95 5.25 -15.46
N VAL A 3 6.03 4.43 -14.97
CA VAL A 3 5.53 3.30 -15.75
C VAL A 3 4.70 3.93 -16.87
N LEU A 4 5.26 3.93 -18.07
CA LEU A 4 4.52 4.36 -19.25
C LEU A 4 3.50 3.26 -19.59
N PRO A 5 2.35 3.63 -20.19
CA PRO A 5 1.53 2.63 -20.85
C PRO A 5 2.41 1.84 -21.85
N PRO A 6 2.07 0.56 -22.10
CA PRO A 6 2.83 -0.20 -23.09
C PRO A 6 2.84 0.59 -24.40
N PRO A 7 3.98 0.65 -25.09
CA PRO A 7 4.03 1.26 -26.42
C PRO A 7 2.92 0.67 -27.30
N ALA A 8 2.27 1.49 -28.11
CA ALA A 8 1.19 1.01 -28.99
C ALA A 8 1.65 -0.13 -29.90
N GLU A 9 2.92 -0.12 -30.30
CA GLU A 9 3.62 -1.19 -31.02
C GLU A 9 3.60 -2.55 -30.30
N TRP A 10 3.59 -2.57 -28.96
CA TRP A 10 3.51 -3.80 -28.17
C TRP A 10 2.11 -4.41 -28.15
N LEU A 11 1.08 -3.58 -28.39
CA LEU A 11 -0.32 -4.01 -28.43
C LEU A 11 -0.77 -4.37 -29.85
N ALA A 12 -0.15 -3.76 -30.89
CA ALA A 12 -0.55 -3.87 -32.28
C ALA A 12 0.50 -4.57 -33.20
N GLY A 13 1.70 -4.87 -32.68
CA GLY A 13 2.77 -5.44 -33.47
C GLY A 13 2.59 -6.91 -33.84
N PRO A 14 3.10 -7.34 -34.99
CA PRO A 14 3.07 -8.74 -35.44
C PRO A 14 4.01 -9.66 -34.63
N VAL A 15 4.92 -9.08 -33.84
CA VAL A 15 5.88 -9.84 -33.01
C VAL A 15 5.37 -9.91 -31.57
N PRO A 16 5.04 -11.10 -31.03
CA PRO A 16 4.68 -11.25 -29.63
C PRO A 16 5.87 -10.91 -28.74
N LEU A 17 5.60 -10.21 -27.62
CA LEU A 17 6.59 -9.92 -26.58
C LEU A 17 7.25 -11.23 -26.11
N THR A 18 8.56 -11.18 -25.90
CA THR A 18 9.28 -12.25 -25.22
C THR A 18 8.85 -12.33 -23.75
N ALA A 19 8.96 -13.52 -23.14
CA ALA A 19 8.66 -13.67 -21.71
C ALA A 19 9.49 -12.70 -20.85
N HIS A 20 10.73 -12.43 -21.23
CA HIS A 20 11.62 -11.48 -20.54
C HIS A 20 11.09 -10.04 -20.59
N GLU A 21 10.60 -9.58 -21.73
CA GLU A 21 10.01 -8.23 -21.88
C GLU A 21 8.74 -8.09 -21.04
N VAL A 22 7.86 -9.12 -21.06
CA VAL A 22 6.66 -9.16 -20.21
C VAL A 22 7.05 -9.08 -18.73
N VAL A 23 8.01 -9.88 -18.27
CA VAL A 23 8.47 -9.88 -16.88
C VAL A 23 9.03 -8.52 -16.49
N SER A 24 9.88 -7.94 -17.32
CA SER A 24 10.51 -6.62 -17.08
C SER A 24 9.44 -5.53 -16.92
N TYR A 25 8.43 -5.52 -17.78
CA TYR A 25 7.31 -4.58 -17.73
C TYR A 25 6.46 -4.77 -16.47
N VAL A 26 6.12 -6.00 -16.15
CA VAL A 26 5.31 -6.33 -14.98
C VAL A 26 6.02 -5.95 -13.68
N VAL A 27 7.31 -6.25 -13.55
CA VAL A 27 8.09 -5.88 -12.37
C VAL A 27 8.24 -4.36 -12.27
N ALA A 28 8.42 -3.65 -13.39
CA ALA A 28 8.47 -2.18 -13.41
C ALA A 28 7.16 -1.53 -12.91
N ALA A 29 6.02 -2.17 -13.09
CA ALA A 29 4.75 -1.74 -12.53
C ALA A 29 4.60 -2.15 -11.05
N ALA A 30 4.98 -3.39 -10.72
CA ALA A 30 4.83 -3.95 -9.38
C ALA A 30 5.57 -3.14 -8.31
N VAL A 31 6.77 -2.64 -8.58
CA VAL A 31 7.58 -1.85 -7.64
C VAL A 31 6.92 -0.53 -7.20
N TRP A 32 5.88 -0.05 -7.89
CA TRP A 32 5.15 1.15 -7.50
C TRP A 32 4.11 0.92 -6.40
N ALA A 33 3.92 -0.31 -5.95
CA ALA A 33 3.02 -0.62 -4.84
C ALA A 33 3.41 0.16 -3.55
N PRO A 34 2.45 0.42 -2.66
CA PRO A 34 2.76 0.90 -1.31
C PRO A 34 3.40 -0.22 -0.48
N SER A 35 4.22 0.17 0.47
CA SER A 35 4.73 -0.72 1.51
C SER A 35 4.94 0.05 2.81
N VAL A 36 4.88 -0.65 3.94
CA VAL A 36 5.18 -0.05 5.23
C VAL A 36 6.57 0.58 5.18
N HIS A 37 6.71 1.82 5.64
CA HIS A 37 7.93 2.63 5.58
C HIS A 37 8.60 2.72 4.19
N ASN A 38 7.88 2.39 3.11
CA ASN A 38 8.45 2.23 1.77
C ASN A 38 9.62 1.23 1.75
N SER A 39 9.53 0.19 2.57
CA SER A 39 10.54 -0.86 2.68
C SER A 39 10.66 -1.70 1.42
N GLN A 40 9.60 -1.79 0.61
CA GLN A 40 9.55 -2.52 -0.65
C GLN A 40 10.03 -3.97 -0.49
N PRO A 41 9.34 -4.78 0.35
CA PRO A 41 9.81 -6.06 0.82
C PRO A 41 9.44 -7.21 -0.13
N TRP A 42 9.69 -7.01 -1.40
CA TRP A 42 9.42 -7.97 -2.45
C TRP A 42 10.63 -8.26 -3.32
N ARG A 43 10.68 -9.49 -3.83
CA ARG A 43 11.60 -9.97 -4.85
C ARG A 43 10.80 -10.78 -5.87
N PHE A 44 11.23 -10.70 -7.12
CA PHE A 44 10.58 -11.39 -8.23
C PHE A 44 11.53 -12.36 -8.88
N GLY A 45 11.11 -13.63 -9.02
CA GLY A 45 11.73 -14.62 -9.88
C GLY A 45 10.90 -14.83 -11.14
N ALA A 46 11.51 -15.28 -12.22
CA ALA A 46 10.81 -15.60 -13.45
C ALA A 46 11.28 -16.93 -14.03
N CYS A 47 10.34 -17.70 -14.57
CA CYS A 47 10.61 -18.95 -15.27
C CYS A 47 9.60 -19.13 -16.42
N GLY A 48 10.04 -18.96 -17.67
CA GLY A 48 9.13 -18.98 -18.82
C GLY A 48 8.00 -17.95 -18.67
N GLN A 49 6.76 -18.40 -18.74
CA GLN A 49 5.55 -17.58 -18.55
C GLN A 49 5.04 -17.60 -17.10
N GLU A 50 5.93 -17.66 -16.14
CA GLU A 50 5.60 -17.61 -14.71
C GLU A 50 6.45 -16.54 -14.02
N ILE A 51 5.80 -15.71 -13.19
CA ILE A 51 6.45 -14.82 -12.22
C ILE A 51 6.18 -15.38 -10.83
N ARG A 52 7.23 -15.48 -10.03
CA ARG A 52 7.21 -15.84 -8.60
C ARG A 52 7.46 -14.60 -7.78
N LEU A 53 6.49 -14.21 -6.96
CA LEU A 53 6.64 -13.13 -5.99
C LEU A 53 7.07 -13.73 -4.65
N HIS A 54 8.19 -13.26 -4.14
CA HIS A 54 8.72 -13.62 -2.84
C HIS A 54 8.75 -12.43 -1.89
N ALA A 55 8.46 -12.68 -0.61
CA ALA A 55 8.74 -11.74 0.46
C ALA A 55 10.25 -11.71 0.74
N ASP A 56 10.80 -10.50 0.90
CA ASP A 56 12.20 -10.27 1.25
C ASP A 56 12.32 -10.08 2.77
N ALA A 57 12.62 -11.19 3.49
CA ALA A 57 12.73 -11.19 4.95
C ALA A 57 13.78 -10.20 5.47
N GLY A 58 14.82 -9.88 4.68
CA GLY A 58 15.81 -8.86 5.03
C GLY A 58 15.24 -7.42 5.09
N ARG A 59 13.99 -7.25 4.66
CA ARG A 59 13.27 -5.97 4.68
C ARG A 59 12.03 -5.97 5.59
N GLN A 60 11.84 -7.04 6.34
CA GLN A 60 10.82 -7.11 7.37
C GLN A 60 11.14 -6.13 8.50
N LEU A 61 10.12 -5.51 9.04
CA LEU A 61 10.20 -4.66 10.23
C LEU A 61 10.08 -5.57 11.46
N MET A 62 11.20 -5.95 12.05
CA MET A 62 11.19 -6.97 13.11
C MET A 62 10.54 -6.51 14.41
N VAL A 63 10.46 -5.18 14.63
CA VAL A 63 9.83 -4.59 15.81
C VAL A 63 8.39 -4.23 15.54
N ALA A 64 8.09 -3.54 14.42
CA ALA A 64 6.74 -3.11 14.10
C ALA A 64 5.89 -4.22 13.47
N ASP A 65 6.49 -5.18 12.76
CA ASP A 65 5.82 -6.26 12.03
C ASP A 65 6.49 -7.62 12.25
N PRO A 66 6.61 -8.11 13.49
CA PRO A 66 7.35 -9.34 13.81
C PRO A 66 6.74 -10.59 13.15
N LEU A 67 5.45 -10.59 12.86
CA LEU A 67 4.75 -11.69 12.17
C LEU A 67 4.81 -11.59 10.64
N GLY A 68 5.29 -10.47 10.08
CA GLY A 68 5.34 -10.24 8.64
C GLY A 68 3.98 -9.94 8.00
N ARG A 69 2.96 -9.58 8.79
CA ARG A 69 1.61 -9.26 8.31
C ARG A 69 1.63 -8.09 7.31
N GLU A 70 2.29 -6.98 7.69
CA GLU A 70 2.37 -5.79 6.84
C GLU A 70 3.31 -6.00 5.65
N MET A 71 4.32 -6.84 5.81
CA MET A 71 5.16 -7.31 4.73
C MET A 71 4.33 -8.06 3.67
N MET A 72 3.47 -9.00 4.10
CA MET A 72 2.59 -9.76 3.20
C MET A 72 1.52 -8.88 2.56
N ILE A 73 0.93 -7.90 3.27
CA ILE A 73 0.03 -6.88 2.72
C ILE A 73 0.76 -6.07 1.64
N SER A 74 2.00 -5.66 1.90
CA SER A 74 2.82 -4.93 0.92
C SER A 74 3.09 -5.75 -0.34
N CYS A 75 3.41 -7.03 -0.19
CA CYS A 75 3.56 -7.96 -1.31
C CYS A 75 2.24 -8.18 -2.06
N GLY A 76 1.11 -8.24 -1.37
CA GLY A 76 -0.22 -8.32 -1.99
C GLY A 76 -0.54 -7.10 -2.87
N ALA A 77 -0.17 -5.91 -2.42
CA ALA A 77 -0.29 -4.69 -3.23
C ALA A 77 0.60 -4.74 -4.49
N ALA A 78 1.83 -5.28 -4.38
CA ALA A 78 2.70 -5.49 -5.53
C ALA A 78 2.16 -6.55 -6.49
N LEU A 79 1.56 -7.62 -5.97
CA LEU A 79 0.86 -8.65 -6.75
C LEU A 79 -0.29 -8.05 -7.56
N PHE A 80 -1.10 -7.17 -6.95
CA PHE A 80 -2.18 -6.49 -7.68
C PHE A 80 -1.64 -5.69 -8.87
N ASN A 81 -0.58 -4.90 -8.66
CA ASN A 81 0.05 -4.14 -9.75
C ASN A 81 0.59 -5.06 -10.85
N ALA A 82 1.20 -6.18 -10.48
CA ALA A 82 1.72 -7.17 -11.45
C ALA A 82 0.60 -7.75 -12.31
N LYS A 83 -0.51 -8.15 -11.70
CA LYS A 83 -1.70 -8.65 -12.41
C LYS A 83 -2.29 -7.58 -13.35
N LEU A 84 -2.38 -6.35 -12.87
CA LEU A 84 -2.90 -5.24 -13.66
C LEU A 84 -1.99 -4.89 -14.84
N ALA A 85 -0.67 -5.02 -14.68
CA ALA A 85 0.29 -4.87 -15.78
C ALA A 85 0.13 -5.97 -16.83
N LEU A 86 -0.07 -7.23 -16.45
CA LEU A 86 -0.40 -8.29 -17.39
C LEU A 86 -1.70 -8.01 -18.14
N ARG A 87 -2.75 -7.53 -17.43
CA ARG A 87 -4.01 -7.11 -18.06
C ARG A 87 -3.79 -6.00 -19.07
N SER A 88 -2.96 -5.01 -18.76
CA SER A 88 -2.66 -3.90 -19.68
C SER A 88 -1.94 -4.35 -20.96
N LEU A 89 -1.22 -5.49 -20.91
CA LEU A 89 -0.62 -6.14 -22.08
C LEU A 89 -1.59 -7.10 -22.81
N GLY A 90 -2.85 -7.20 -22.34
CA GLY A 90 -3.84 -8.10 -22.92
C GLY A 90 -3.69 -9.55 -22.49
N TYR A 91 -2.95 -9.86 -21.43
CA TYR A 91 -2.87 -11.21 -20.88
C TYR A 91 -3.84 -11.39 -19.71
N VAL A 92 -4.37 -12.62 -19.57
CA VAL A 92 -5.17 -13.03 -18.41
C VAL A 92 -4.23 -13.68 -17.38
N PRO A 93 -4.04 -13.04 -16.19
CA PRO A 93 -3.18 -13.59 -15.16
C PRO A 93 -3.92 -14.68 -14.36
N GLU A 94 -3.36 -15.88 -14.29
CA GLU A 94 -3.74 -16.90 -13.33
C GLU A 94 -2.84 -16.80 -12.10
N THR A 95 -3.42 -16.81 -10.91
CA THR A 95 -2.68 -16.52 -9.68
C THR A 95 -2.95 -17.58 -8.61
N ARG A 96 -1.89 -18.09 -7.99
CA ARG A 96 -1.94 -18.91 -6.78
C ARG A 96 -1.26 -18.15 -5.65
N VAL A 97 -2.04 -17.83 -4.61
CA VAL A 97 -1.55 -17.10 -3.42
C VAL A 97 -1.09 -18.11 -2.38
N VAL A 98 0.07 -17.86 -1.76
CA VAL A 98 0.72 -18.75 -0.76
C VAL A 98 0.64 -20.21 -1.21
N PRO A 99 1.25 -20.52 -2.37
CA PRO A 99 1.02 -21.81 -3.04
C PRO A 99 1.69 -23.00 -2.35
N ASP A 100 2.65 -22.75 -1.47
CA ASP A 100 3.48 -23.78 -0.86
C ASP A 100 3.80 -23.46 0.60
N PRO A 101 3.23 -24.22 1.57
CA PRO A 101 3.55 -24.03 3.00
C PRO A 101 5.02 -24.30 3.34
N GLY A 102 5.72 -25.12 2.56
CA GLY A 102 7.16 -25.39 2.73
C GLY A 102 8.06 -24.25 2.26
N GLN A 103 7.51 -23.26 1.55
CA GLN A 103 8.23 -22.07 1.08
C GLN A 103 7.55 -20.78 1.57
N PRO A 104 7.65 -20.43 2.83
CA PRO A 104 6.92 -19.30 3.42
C PRO A 104 7.27 -17.94 2.79
N SER A 105 8.43 -17.81 2.16
CA SER A 105 8.79 -16.61 1.40
C SER A 105 8.04 -16.49 0.06
N LEU A 106 7.54 -17.58 -0.51
CA LEU A 106 6.82 -17.58 -1.78
C LEU A 106 5.38 -17.08 -1.57
N VAL A 107 5.16 -15.81 -1.86
CA VAL A 107 3.87 -15.12 -1.67
C VAL A 107 2.86 -15.51 -2.74
N ALA A 108 3.29 -15.57 -4.00
CA ALA A 108 2.40 -15.92 -5.10
C ALA A 108 3.17 -16.43 -6.33
N ARG A 109 2.47 -17.27 -7.13
CA ARG A 109 2.84 -17.58 -8.51
C ARG A 109 1.80 -16.97 -9.43
N VAL A 110 2.26 -16.30 -10.49
CA VAL A 110 1.42 -15.70 -11.52
C VAL A 110 1.85 -16.22 -12.87
N THR A 111 0.95 -16.90 -13.56
CA THR A 111 1.16 -17.36 -14.95
C THR A 111 0.27 -16.58 -15.90
N TRP A 112 0.68 -16.50 -17.17
CA TRP A 112 -0.12 -15.86 -18.22
C TRP A 112 -0.01 -16.63 -19.52
N ARG A 113 -1.12 -16.98 -20.13
CA ARG A 113 -1.17 -17.70 -21.43
C ARG A 113 -2.23 -17.14 -22.33
N GLU A 114 -3.44 -17.01 -21.78
CA GLU A 114 -4.59 -16.52 -22.52
C GLU A 114 -4.49 -15.02 -22.80
N ARG A 115 -5.05 -14.61 -23.93
CA ARG A 115 -5.16 -13.21 -24.31
C ARG A 115 -6.61 -12.76 -24.30
N MET A 116 -6.86 -11.61 -23.72
CA MET A 116 -8.13 -10.92 -23.70
C MET A 116 -7.87 -9.43 -23.58
N ALA A 117 -8.53 -8.63 -24.41
CA ALA A 117 -8.38 -7.17 -24.34
C ALA A 117 -8.63 -6.66 -22.92
N PRO A 118 -7.82 -5.71 -22.42
CA PRO A 118 -8.07 -5.11 -21.12
C PRO A 118 -9.35 -4.28 -21.15
N ALA A 119 -10.14 -4.37 -20.09
CA ALA A 119 -11.31 -3.52 -19.93
C ALA A 119 -10.89 -2.05 -19.67
N GLU A 120 -11.75 -1.12 -20.01
CA GLU A 120 -11.46 0.32 -19.83
C GLU A 120 -11.13 0.67 -18.37
N TYR A 121 -11.84 0.07 -17.42
CA TYR A 121 -11.53 0.31 -16.00
C TYR A 121 -10.14 -0.20 -15.60
N GLU A 122 -9.65 -1.31 -16.18
CA GLU A 122 -8.30 -1.84 -15.92
C GLU A 122 -7.24 -0.86 -16.46
N GLN A 123 -7.47 -0.29 -17.63
CA GLN A 123 -6.58 0.72 -18.21
C GLN A 123 -6.55 2.00 -17.36
N ARG A 124 -7.72 2.45 -16.88
CA ARG A 124 -7.80 3.60 -15.96
C ARG A 124 -7.03 3.34 -14.66
N LEU A 125 -7.21 2.18 -14.03
CA LEU A 125 -6.45 1.83 -12.82
C LEU A 125 -4.94 1.74 -13.11
N PHE A 126 -4.56 1.13 -14.22
CA PHE A 126 -3.14 0.98 -14.59
C PHE A 126 -2.47 2.34 -14.77
N SER A 127 -3.13 3.31 -15.36
CA SER A 127 -2.63 4.67 -15.53
C SER A 127 -2.28 5.37 -14.20
N GLN A 128 -2.84 4.90 -13.08
CA GLN A 128 -2.60 5.44 -11.74
C GLN A 128 -1.45 4.74 -11.00
N VAL A 129 -0.99 3.59 -11.45
CA VAL A 129 0.06 2.80 -10.76
C VAL A 129 1.29 3.65 -10.42
N SER A 130 1.82 4.39 -11.38
CA SER A 130 3.00 5.24 -11.18
C SER A 130 2.69 6.64 -10.65
N ARG A 131 1.41 7.02 -10.54
CA ARG A 131 0.96 8.35 -10.07
C ARG A 131 0.54 8.33 -8.61
N ARG A 132 -0.13 7.26 -8.17
CA ARG A 132 -0.63 7.11 -6.80
C ARG A 132 0.51 7.27 -5.77
N ARG A 133 0.26 8.10 -4.77
CA ARG A 133 1.18 8.32 -3.62
C ARG A 133 0.39 8.20 -2.31
N THR A 134 1.09 7.87 -1.23
CA THR A 134 0.52 7.94 0.12
C THR A 134 0.54 9.39 0.57
N HIS A 135 -0.61 9.92 0.92
CA HIS A 135 -0.75 11.24 1.50
C HIS A 135 -0.39 11.21 2.99
N ARG A 136 0.14 12.31 3.54
CA ARG A 136 0.59 12.38 4.94
C ARG A 136 0.14 13.65 5.65
N GLY A 137 -0.85 14.33 5.09
CA GLY A 137 -1.43 15.55 5.64
C GLY A 137 -2.92 15.44 5.87
N GLY A 138 -3.58 16.58 5.96
CA GLY A 138 -5.01 16.73 5.94
C GLY A 138 -5.58 16.73 4.52
N PHE A 139 -6.88 16.76 4.42
CA PHE A 139 -7.61 16.75 3.14
C PHE A 139 -8.42 18.01 2.97
N ASP A 140 -8.81 18.28 1.73
CA ASP A 140 -9.81 19.31 1.45
C ASP A 140 -11.16 18.90 2.07
N PRO A 141 -11.98 19.86 2.52
CA PRO A 141 -13.27 19.56 3.17
C PRO A 141 -14.38 19.17 2.16
N LEU A 142 -14.01 18.52 1.07
CA LEU A 142 -14.94 18.08 0.05
C LEU A 142 -15.42 16.65 0.31
N PRO A 143 -16.72 16.37 0.28
CA PRO A 143 -17.25 15.03 0.46
C PRO A 143 -16.91 14.15 -0.75
N LEU A 144 -16.69 12.87 -0.50
CA LEU A 144 -16.61 11.86 -1.55
C LEU A 144 -18.02 11.40 -1.92
N SER A 145 -18.26 11.13 -3.21
CA SER A 145 -19.57 10.66 -3.67
C SER A 145 -19.91 9.27 -3.15
N ALA A 146 -21.20 9.01 -2.93
CA ALA A 146 -21.67 7.69 -2.50
C ALA A 146 -21.30 6.59 -3.50
N ASP A 147 -21.38 6.88 -4.80
CA ASP A 147 -20.99 5.94 -5.86
C ASP A 147 -19.53 5.55 -5.78
N LEU A 148 -18.64 6.51 -5.50
CA LEU A 148 -17.22 6.20 -5.31
C LEU A 148 -17.03 5.32 -4.08
N LEU A 149 -17.65 5.66 -2.96
CA LEU A 149 -17.54 4.87 -1.73
C LEU A 149 -18.03 3.43 -1.94
N ALA A 150 -19.15 3.25 -2.63
CA ALA A 150 -19.67 1.94 -3.02
C ALA A 150 -18.69 1.19 -3.93
N ALA A 151 -18.11 1.87 -4.93
CA ALA A 151 -17.13 1.26 -5.83
C ALA A 151 -15.84 0.81 -5.10
N LEU A 152 -15.40 1.56 -4.08
CA LEU A 152 -14.25 1.20 -3.24
C LEU A 152 -14.57 -0.05 -2.41
N THR A 153 -15.76 -0.11 -1.79
CA THR A 153 -16.20 -1.26 -0.98
C THR A 153 -16.31 -2.53 -1.82
N ILE A 154 -17.04 -2.48 -2.94
CA ILE A 154 -17.15 -3.60 -3.90
C ILE A 154 -15.77 -4.01 -4.41
N GLY A 155 -14.88 -3.03 -4.61
CA GLY A 155 -13.51 -3.27 -5.04
C GLY A 155 -12.71 -4.10 -4.04
N ALA A 156 -12.87 -3.86 -2.74
CA ALA A 156 -12.22 -4.61 -1.68
C ALA A 156 -12.78 -6.04 -1.56
N GLU A 157 -14.10 -6.19 -1.64
CA GLU A 157 -14.81 -7.47 -1.52
C GLU A 157 -14.35 -8.50 -2.56
N ARG A 158 -13.96 -8.06 -3.76
CA ARG A 158 -13.42 -8.93 -4.82
C ARG A 158 -12.15 -9.68 -4.43
N TYR A 159 -11.49 -9.25 -3.35
CA TYR A 159 -10.30 -9.87 -2.78
C TYR A 159 -10.55 -10.43 -1.38
N GLY A 160 -11.81 -10.65 -1.01
CA GLY A 160 -12.19 -11.22 0.29
C GLY A 160 -11.91 -10.28 1.47
N ALA A 161 -11.82 -8.97 1.23
CA ALA A 161 -11.65 -7.97 2.27
C ALA A 161 -12.88 -7.05 2.35
N MET A 162 -13.16 -6.56 3.54
CA MET A 162 -14.25 -5.62 3.81
C MET A 162 -13.68 -4.22 4.01
N LEU A 163 -14.18 -3.24 3.27
CA LEU A 163 -13.86 -1.83 3.50
C LEU A 163 -15.02 -1.17 4.25
N ARG A 164 -14.85 -0.96 5.54
CA ARG A 164 -15.86 -0.30 6.39
C ARG A 164 -15.63 1.19 6.42
N ILE A 165 -16.66 1.96 6.12
CA ILE A 165 -16.65 3.43 6.23
C ILE A 165 -17.11 3.77 7.63
N ILE A 166 -16.28 4.49 8.39
CA ILE A 166 -16.56 4.90 9.77
C ILE A 166 -17.28 6.25 9.70
N ALA A 167 -18.61 6.19 9.68
CA ALA A 167 -19.44 7.39 9.55
C ALA A 167 -19.68 8.10 10.88
N ASP A 168 -19.77 7.34 11.99
CA ASP A 168 -20.01 7.88 13.32
C ASP A 168 -18.86 8.74 13.82
N GLN A 169 -19.18 9.92 14.38
CA GLN A 169 -18.16 10.88 14.82
C GLN A 169 -17.38 10.38 16.04
N GLY A 170 -18.04 9.70 16.98
CA GLY A 170 -17.41 9.12 18.16
C GLY A 170 -16.44 8.01 17.77
N ALA A 171 -16.86 7.13 16.84
CA ALA A 171 -16.01 6.05 16.31
C ALA A 171 -14.78 6.61 15.57
N ARG A 172 -14.93 7.67 14.77
CA ARG A 172 -13.81 8.37 14.14
C ARG A 172 -12.83 8.96 15.16
N ALA A 173 -13.36 9.60 16.21
CA ALA A 173 -12.54 10.14 17.28
C ALA A 173 -11.80 9.05 18.06
N ALA A 174 -12.45 7.93 18.32
CA ALA A 174 -11.84 6.78 19.00
C ALA A 174 -10.72 6.13 18.16
N LEU A 175 -10.91 5.96 16.85
CA LEU A 175 -9.84 5.49 15.96
C LEU A 175 -8.67 6.48 15.88
N ALA A 176 -8.93 7.79 15.86
CA ALA A 176 -7.89 8.80 15.90
C ALA A 176 -7.09 8.74 17.22
N ALA A 177 -7.77 8.56 18.36
CA ALA A 177 -7.13 8.37 19.65
C ALA A 177 -6.29 7.08 19.70
N ALA A 178 -6.73 6.00 19.05
CA ALA A 178 -5.94 4.78 18.91
C ALA A 178 -4.65 5.01 18.12
N VAL A 179 -4.71 5.76 17.01
CA VAL A 179 -3.53 6.14 16.23
C VAL A 179 -2.58 7.00 17.07
N GLU A 180 -3.08 7.99 17.81
CA GLU A 180 -2.27 8.84 18.68
C GLU A 180 -1.62 8.03 19.82
N THR A 181 -2.37 7.11 20.42
CA THR A 181 -1.87 6.24 21.49
C THR A 181 -0.74 5.34 20.98
N ALA A 182 -0.92 4.75 19.81
CA ALA A 182 0.12 3.93 19.18
C ALA A 182 1.37 4.74 18.89
N GLU A 183 1.22 5.92 18.28
CA GLU A 183 2.33 6.79 17.96
C GLU A 183 3.12 7.20 19.22
N ARG A 184 2.40 7.50 20.32
CA ARG A 184 3.03 7.80 21.62
C ARG A 184 3.78 6.61 22.20
N ALA A 185 3.17 5.40 22.17
CA ALA A 185 3.79 4.19 22.68
C ALA A 185 5.07 3.83 21.90
N GLN A 186 5.00 3.94 20.55
CA GLN A 186 6.15 3.65 19.68
C GLN A 186 7.30 4.65 19.84
N ARG A 187 7.01 5.93 20.11
CA ARG A 187 8.04 6.94 20.42
C ARG A 187 8.78 6.67 21.73
N LEU A 188 8.14 6.04 22.70
CA LEU A 188 8.74 5.67 23.98
C LEU A 188 9.57 4.38 23.90
N SER A 189 9.41 3.59 22.83
CA SER A 189 10.20 2.37 22.61
C SER A 189 11.47 2.69 21.84
N SER A 190 12.62 2.48 22.47
CA SER A 190 13.92 2.66 21.81
C SER A 190 14.10 1.76 20.59
N GLU A 191 13.54 0.56 20.61
CA GLU A 191 13.61 -0.41 19.51
C GLU A 191 12.82 0.08 18.29
N HIS A 192 11.58 0.56 18.49
CA HIS A 192 10.78 1.16 17.42
C HIS A 192 11.46 2.40 16.83
N VAL A 193 12.01 3.26 17.66
CA VAL A 193 12.73 4.46 17.23
C VAL A 193 13.96 4.09 16.38
N GLN A 194 14.75 3.08 16.79
CA GLN A 194 15.91 2.61 16.04
C GLN A 194 15.51 1.96 14.71
N GLU A 195 14.45 1.14 14.70
CA GLU A 195 13.95 0.53 13.48
C GLU A 195 13.43 1.60 12.51
N LEU A 196 12.63 2.55 12.99
CA LEU A 196 12.10 3.64 12.20
C LEU A 196 13.20 4.50 11.57
N ALA A 197 14.27 4.79 12.32
CA ALA A 197 15.41 5.58 11.87
C ALA A 197 16.10 4.99 10.62
N ARG A 198 16.08 3.66 10.46
CA ARG A 198 16.64 2.99 9.28
C ARG A 198 15.89 3.33 7.99
N TRP A 199 14.62 3.71 8.10
CA TRP A 199 13.74 4.01 6.96
C TRP A 199 13.57 5.49 6.69
N VAL A 200 14.26 6.36 7.42
CA VAL A 200 14.37 7.78 7.10
C VAL A 200 15.37 7.97 5.98
N ILE A 201 15.00 8.77 4.98
CA ILE A 201 15.92 9.18 3.90
C ILE A 201 16.40 10.60 4.17
N PRO A 202 17.70 10.77 4.49
CA PRO A 202 18.28 12.12 4.62
C PRO A 202 18.23 12.88 3.28
N PRO A 203 18.17 14.22 3.32
CA PRO A 203 18.33 15.05 2.11
C PRO A 203 19.62 14.70 1.35
N GLY A 204 19.54 14.62 0.03
CA GLY A 204 20.69 14.29 -0.82
C GLY A 204 21.05 12.81 -0.90
N SER A 205 20.35 11.92 -0.18
CA SER A 205 20.59 10.49 -0.25
C SER A 205 20.22 9.89 -1.61
N ALA A 206 21.06 8.98 -2.13
CA ALA A 206 20.81 8.20 -3.33
C ALA A 206 19.87 7.00 -3.09
N ARG A 207 19.45 6.76 -1.86
CA ARG A 207 18.56 5.64 -1.49
C ARG A 207 17.24 5.71 -2.27
N ARG A 208 16.75 4.52 -2.66
CA ARG A 208 15.51 4.35 -3.42
C ARG A 208 14.42 3.59 -2.63
N ASP A 209 14.62 3.46 -1.33
CA ASP A 209 13.69 2.89 -0.34
C ASP A 209 13.62 3.81 0.88
N GLY A 210 12.65 3.59 1.76
CA GLY A 210 12.41 4.47 2.91
C GLY A 210 11.58 5.72 2.57
N VAL A 211 11.42 6.59 3.54
CA VAL A 211 10.55 7.77 3.48
C VAL A 211 11.40 9.03 3.49
N PRO A 212 11.43 9.81 2.39
CA PRO A 212 12.11 11.10 2.39
C PRO A 212 11.30 12.12 3.19
N LEU A 213 11.98 13.01 3.90
CA LEU A 213 11.34 14.08 4.68
C LEU A 213 10.44 14.98 3.81
N THR A 214 10.79 15.15 2.53
CA THR A 214 9.97 15.86 1.54
C THR A 214 8.63 15.20 1.21
N SER A 215 8.38 13.98 1.69
CA SER A 215 7.07 13.30 1.57
C SER A 215 6.05 13.77 2.59
N TYR A 216 6.42 14.68 3.47
CA TYR A 216 5.57 15.28 4.48
C TYR A 216 5.29 16.75 4.15
N PRO A 217 4.14 17.28 4.57
CA PRO A 217 3.89 18.72 4.44
C PRO A 217 4.94 19.49 5.24
N ALA A 218 5.33 20.67 4.72
CA ALA A 218 6.34 21.53 5.35
C ALA A 218 5.93 22.03 6.76
N ARG A 219 4.64 22.01 7.05
CA ARG A 219 4.06 22.32 8.37
C ARG A 219 3.15 21.18 8.78
N THR A 220 3.06 20.92 10.09
CA THR A 220 2.10 19.96 10.62
C THR A 220 0.68 20.41 10.31
N GLU A 221 -0.05 19.61 9.55
CA GLU A 221 -1.45 19.85 9.25
C GLU A 221 -2.31 19.17 10.32
N TRP A 222 -3.04 19.97 11.07
CA TRP A 222 -3.96 19.47 12.09
C TRP A 222 -5.30 19.11 11.45
N THR A 223 -5.80 17.90 11.71
CA THR A 223 -7.13 17.45 11.26
C THR A 223 -8.08 17.33 12.44
N PHE A 224 -9.38 17.30 12.14
CA PHE A 224 -10.41 17.06 13.16
C PHE A 224 -11.33 15.90 12.73
N PRO A 225 -11.34 14.75 13.49
CA PRO A 225 -10.41 14.42 14.58
C PRO A 225 -8.95 14.34 14.10
N HIS A 226 -8.00 14.49 15.03
CA HIS A 226 -6.59 14.51 14.70
C HIS A 226 -6.02 13.11 14.50
N PHE A 227 -5.52 12.85 13.30
CA PHE A 227 -4.80 11.63 12.97
C PHE A 227 -3.30 11.97 12.82
N PRO A 228 -2.47 11.71 13.81
CA PRO A 228 -1.05 12.00 13.69
C PRO A 228 -0.38 11.14 12.63
N GLY A 229 0.50 11.75 11.85
CA GLY A 229 1.41 11.01 10.98
C GLY A 229 2.51 10.35 11.81
N ARG A 230 3.12 9.28 11.26
CA ARG A 230 4.28 8.64 11.89
C ARG A 230 5.46 9.59 11.90
N ASP A 231 6.12 9.72 13.06
CA ASP A 231 7.21 10.66 13.28
C ASP A 231 8.57 10.11 12.84
N PHE A 232 8.84 10.16 11.55
CA PHE A 232 10.15 9.78 11.00
C PHE A 232 11.27 10.78 11.36
N ALA A 233 10.95 11.95 11.85
CA ALA A 233 11.94 12.98 12.22
C ALA A 233 12.31 12.98 13.69
N HIS A 234 11.76 12.07 14.51
CA HIS A 234 12.01 11.98 15.96
C HIS A 234 11.79 13.31 16.69
N GLY A 235 10.74 14.03 16.35
CA GLY A 235 10.45 15.36 16.90
C GLY A 235 11.35 16.48 16.37
N ARG A 236 12.25 16.19 15.40
CA ARG A 236 13.13 17.20 14.82
C ARG A 236 12.54 17.77 13.54
N GLY A 237 11.97 18.93 13.60
CA GLY A 237 11.63 19.74 12.43
C GLY A 237 10.24 19.54 11.84
N TRP A 238 9.73 18.35 11.63
CA TRP A 238 8.33 18.13 11.29
C TRP A 238 7.65 17.29 12.37
N GLY A 239 6.46 17.65 12.72
CA GLY A 239 5.78 17.09 13.90
C GLY A 239 6.07 17.90 15.16
N LEU A 240 6.68 19.06 15.07
CA LEU A 240 6.60 20.08 16.13
C LEU A 240 5.11 20.39 16.34
N ARG A 241 4.60 19.94 17.48
CA ARG A 241 3.24 20.18 17.91
C ARG A 241 2.91 21.67 17.74
N GLN A 242 2.11 22.02 16.77
CA GLN A 242 1.21 23.12 16.98
C GLN A 242 0.20 22.63 18.00
N LEU A 243 0.28 23.14 19.21
CA LEU A 243 -0.57 22.75 20.35
C LEU A 243 -2.03 23.20 20.17
N SER A 244 -2.36 23.81 19.04
CA SER A 244 -3.72 24.27 18.74
C SER A 244 -3.98 24.24 17.23
N PRO A 245 -5.21 23.90 16.80
CA PRO A 245 -5.62 24.09 15.42
C PRO A 245 -5.48 25.57 15.06
N GLY A 246 -4.61 25.86 14.09
CA GLY A 246 -4.58 27.19 13.47
C GLY A 246 -5.86 27.46 12.67
N PRO A 247 -6.15 28.71 12.31
CA PRO A 247 -7.22 29.00 11.36
C PRO A 247 -6.96 28.26 10.05
N GLY A 248 -7.90 27.37 9.64
CA GLY A 248 -7.78 26.51 8.48
C GLY A 248 -7.46 25.04 8.81
N ALA A 249 -8.07 24.46 9.86
CA ALA A 249 -7.97 23.04 10.14
C ALA A 249 -8.41 22.22 8.90
N HIS A 250 -7.53 21.33 8.44
CA HIS A 250 -7.84 20.43 7.33
C HIS A 250 -8.84 19.35 7.75
N ALA A 251 -9.59 18.83 6.79
CA ALA A 251 -10.48 17.72 7.06
C ALA A 251 -9.69 16.42 7.32
N ALA A 252 -10.23 15.59 8.20
CA ALA A 252 -9.68 14.24 8.39
C ALA A 252 -9.87 13.35 7.15
N GLY A 253 -10.81 13.73 6.26
CA GLY A 253 -11.27 12.90 5.16
C GLY A 253 -12.23 11.80 5.61
N VAL A 254 -12.57 10.90 4.71
CA VAL A 254 -13.39 9.72 5.01
C VAL A 254 -12.50 8.66 5.68
N VAL A 255 -12.82 8.32 6.91
CA VAL A 255 -12.11 7.29 7.68
C VAL A 255 -12.66 5.92 7.32
N CYS A 256 -11.77 4.99 6.99
CA CYS A 256 -12.12 3.62 6.62
C CYS A 256 -11.25 2.61 7.38
N LEU A 257 -11.81 1.42 7.59
CA LEU A 257 -11.12 0.27 8.12
C LEU A 257 -11.20 -0.87 7.09
N LEU A 258 -10.05 -1.35 6.63
CA LEU A 258 -9.95 -2.54 5.81
C LEU A 258 -9.74 -3.75 6.74
N ALA A 259 -10.60 -4.76 6.63
CA ALA A 259 -10.56 -5.95 7.46
C ALA A 259 -10.77 -7.22 6.61
N THR A 260 -10.38 -8.38 7.16
CA THR A 260 -10.55 -9.71 6.56
C THR A 260 -11.18 -10.65 7.57
N THR A 261 -11.89 -11.70 7.10
CA THR A 261 -12.50 -12.71 7.97
C THR A 261 -11.46 -13.63 8.61
N GLY A 262 -10.31 -13.85 7.96
CA GLY A 262 -9.18 -14.61 8.49
C GLY A 262 -7.96 -13.73 8.74
N ASP A 263 -6.96 -14.29 9.44
CA ASP A 263 -5.71 -13.59 9.80
C ASP A 263 -4.48 -14.47 9.51
N ARG A 264 -4.48 -15.09 8.35
CA ARG A 264 -3.39 -15.96 7.85
C ARG A 264 -2.63 -15.25 6.73
N PRO A 265 -1.44 -15.73 6.35
CA PRO A 265 -0.66 -15.13 5.27
C PRO A 265 -1.45 -14.92 3.97
N ALA A 266 -2.32 -15.84 3.57
CA ALA A 266 -3.16 -15.67 2.38
C ALA A 266 -4.16 -14.51 2.54
N ASP A 267 -4.74 -14.33 3.73
CA ASP A 267 -5.66 -13.23 4.01
C ASP A 267 -4.94 -11.89 3.98
N TRP A 268 -3.69 -11.83 4.48
CA TRP A 268 -2.86 -10.63 4.43
C TRP A 268 -2.48 -10.24 2.99
N VAL A 269 -2.14 -11.23 2.14
CA VAL A 269 -1.88 -10.98 0.71
C VAL A 269 -3.14 -10.48 0.01
N ASN A 270 -4.29 -11.06 0.30
CA ASN A 270 -5.56 -10.64 -0.25
C ASN A 270 -5.96 -9.23 0.23
N ALA A 271 -5.76 -8.91 1.51
CA ALA A 271 -5.91 -7.55 2.02
C ALA A 271 -5.03 -6.54 1.29
N GLY A 272 -3.79 -6.93 0.95
CA GLY A 272 -2.88 -6.10 0.15
C GLY A 272 -3.39 -5.85 -1.27
N GLN A 273 -3.94 -6.87 -1.93
CA GLN A 273 -4.58 -6.73 -3.24
C GLN A 273 -5.81 -5.82 -3.16
N ALA A 274 -6.67 -6.02 -2.14
CA ALA A 274 -7.84 -5.18 -1.87
C ALA A 274 -7.44 -3.73 -1.63
N LEU A 275 -6.47 -3.49 -0.74
CA LEU A 275 -5.93 -2.16 -0.45
C LEU A 275 -5.48 -1.47 -1.73
N GLN A 276 -4.65 -2.13 -2.55
CA GLN A 276 -4.13 -1.51 -3.77
C GLN A 276 -5.24 -1.20 -4.78
N ARG A 277 -6.25 -2.07 -4.89
CA ARG A 277 -7.43 -1.78 -5.73
C ARG A 277 -8.17 -0.53 -5.24
N VAL A 278 -8.44 -0.43 -3.93
CA VAL A 278 -9.06 0.75 -3.31
C VAL A 278 -8.24 2.01 -3.61
N LEU A 279 -6.93 1.95 -3.41
CA LEU A 279 -6.03 3.08 -3.63
C LEU A 279 -5.99 3.55 -5.10
N LEU A 280 -5.96 2.62 -6.06
CA LEU A 280 -5.94 2.96 -7.48
C LEU A 280 -7.30 3.45 -7.98
N THR A 281 -8.40 2.88 -7.47
CA THR A 281 -9.76 3.35 -7.77
C THR A 281 -9.96 4.78 -7.27
N GLY A 282 -9.56 5.07 -6.03
CA GLY A 282 -9.57 6.43 -5.50
C GLY A 282 -8.72 7.39 -6.32
N ALA A 283 -7.48 6.99 -6.65
CA ALA A 283 -6.57 7.81 -7.46
C ALA A 283 -7.12 8.12 -8.86
N ALA A 284 -7.84 7.18 -9.49
CA ALA A 284 -8.50 7.38 -10.78
C ALA A 284 -9.63 8.41 -10.71
N CYS A 285 -10.15 8.67 -9.50
CA CYS A 285 -11.17 9.68 -9.21
C CYS A 285 -10.60 10.93 -8.50
N GLY A 286 -9.27 11.13 -8.51
CA GLY A 286 -8.64 12.29 -7.90
C GLY A 286 -8.56 12.24 -6.37
N VAL A 287 -8.78 11.06 -5.76
CA VAL A 287 -8.76 10.87 -4.31
C VAL A 287 -7.42 10.31 -3.86
N ALA A 288 -6.81 10.95 -2.88
CA ALA A 288 -5.62 10.50 -2.19
C ALA A 288 -5.97 9.69 -0.93
N ALA A 289 -4.99 8.92 -0.44
CA ALA A 289 -5.15 8.12 0.76
C ALA A 289 -3.99 8.33 1.74
N ALA A 290 -4.31 8.47 3.02
CA ALA A 290 -3.38 8.37 4.14
C ALA A 290 -3.57 7.00 4.81
N LEU A 291 -2.47 6.35 5.16
CA LEU A 291 -2.46 5.00 5.75
C LEU A 291 -1.92 5.08 7.18
N HIS A 292 -2.63 4.45 8.11
CA HIS A 292 -2.29 4.43 9.53
C HIS A 292 -2.22 2.97 10.00
N SER A 293 -1.02 2.39 9.95
CA SER A 293 -0.77 1.03 10.44
C SER A 293 -0.42 0.98 11.94
N GLN A 294 0.03 2.10 12.51
CA GLN A 294 0.53 2.19 13.89
C GLN A 294 -0.33 1.46 14.94
N PRO A 295 -1.66 1.67 15.00
CA PRO A 295 -2.48 1.00 16.01
C PRO A 295 -2.63 -0.50 15.78
N LEU A 296 -2.36 -0.97 14.54
CA LEU A 296 -2.45 -2.39 14.19
C LEU A 296 -1.12 -3.14 14.40
N GLU A 297 -0.04 -2.42 14.68
CA GLU A 297 1.28 -2.94 15.04
C GLU A 297 1.37 -3.29 16.54
N LEU A 298 0.43 -2.75 17.36
CA LEU A 298 0.31 -3.06 18.78
C LEU A 298 -0.81 -4.07 19.02
N PRO A 299 -0.53 -5.31 19.46
CA PRO A 299 -1.52 -6.39 19.53
C PRO A 299 -2.79 -6.02 20.32
N TRP A 300 -2.64 -5.32 21.44
CA TRP A 300 -3.77 -4.91 22.28
C TRP A 300 -4.65 -3.84 21.64
N LEU A 301 -4.07 -2.89 20.89
CA LEU A 301 -4.85 -1.89 20.13
C LEU A 301 -5.53 -2.52 18.92
N ARG A 302 -4.82 -3.43 18.23
CA ARG A 302 -5.39 -4.16 17.10
C ARG A 302 -6.60 -4.98 17.54
N GLU A 303 -6.52 -5.62 18.71
CA GLU A 303 -7.63 -6.38 19.28
C GLU A 303 -8.81 -5.47 19.70
N LEU A 304 -8.51 -4.32 20.29
CA LEU A 304 -9.51 -3.30 20.59
C LEU A 304 -10.24 -2.85 19.31
N ILE A 305 -9.49 -2.58 18.25
CA ILE A 305 -10.07 -2.17 16.96
C ILE A 305 -10.90 -3.32 16.36
N ARG A 306 -10.44 -4.57 16.50
CA ARG A 306 -11.18 -5.75 16.03
C ARG A 306 -12.56 -5.84 16.65
N THR A 307 -12.64 -5.72 17.96
CA THR A 307 -13.89 -5.88 18.71
C THR A 307 -14.82 -4.67 18.59
N GLN A 308 -14.28 -3.45 18.49
CA GLN A 308 -15.09 -2.23 18.52
C GLN A 308 -15.51 -1.74 17.13
N PHE A 309 -14.75 -2.03 16.07
CA PHE A 309 -14.94 -1.37 14.77
C PHE A 309 -15.02 -2.32 13.57
N SER A 310 -14.79 -3.63 13.74
CA SER A 310 -14.74 -4.55 12.61
C SER A 310 -15.65 -5.78 12.72
N ASP A 311 -16.61 -5.78 13.65
CA ASP A 311 -17.52 -6.92 13.90
C ASP A 311 -16.76 -8.24 13.96
N ASP A 312 -15.71 -8.28 14.78
CA ASP A 312 -14.79 -9.40 14.97
C ASP A 312 -13.97 -9.83 13.74
N ALA A 313 -14.09 -9.14 12.62
CA ALA A 313 -13.15 -9.32 11.51
C ALA A 313 -11.77 -8.76 11.89
N TYR A 314 -10.72 -9.29 11.26
CA TYR A 314 -9.34 -8.90 11.56
C TYR A 314 -8.95 -7.61 10.85
N PRO A 315 -8.67 -6.50 11.57
CA PRO A 315 -8.28 -5.24 10.97
C PRO A 315 -6.88 -5.36 10.32
N GLN A 316 -6.80 -4.92 9.07
CA GLN A 316 -5.59 -4.99 8.27
C GLN A 316 -4.99 -3.62 7.97
N MET A 317 -5.83 -2.57 7.81
CA MET A 317 -5.37 -1.20 7.59
C MET A 317 -6.43 -0.19 8.01
N VAL A 318 -6.02 0.86 8.73
CA VAL A 318 -6.80 2.09 8.91
C VAL A 318 -6.37 3.07 7.83
N LEU A 319 -7.33 3.63 7.10
CA LEU A 319 -7.04 4.58 6.02
C LEU A 319 -8.00 5.77 6.06
N ARG A 320 -7.50 6.92 5.58
CA ARG A 320 -8.29 8.13 5.37
C ARG A 320 -8.24 8.49 3.89
N LEU A 321 -9.36 8.85 3.33
CA LEU A 321 -9.53 9.16 1.91
C LEU A 321 -10.07 10.59 1.75
N GLY A 322 -9.54 11.32 0.77
CA GLY A 322 -10.00 12.68 0.47
C GLY A 322 -9.28 13.30 -0.72
N THR A 323 -9.73 14.46 -1.15
CA THR A 323 -9.08 15.23 -2.20
C THR A 323 -7.93 16.06 -1.63
N VAL A 324 -6.90 16.30 -2.45
CA VAL A 324 -5.71 17.08 -2.09
C VAL A 324 -5.22 17.89 -3.28
N ILE A 325 -4.65 19.06 -3.01
CA ILE A 325 -4.07 19.95 -4.03
C ILE A 325 -2.67 19.45 -4.44
N GLN A 326 -1.90 18.96 -3.49
CA GLN A 326 -0.51 18.53 -3.71
C GLN A 326 -0.32 17.05 -3.48
N THR A 327 0.48 16.41 -4.34
CA THR A 327 0.88 15.00 -4.20
C THR A 327 2.30 14.92 -3.66
N SER A 328 2.52 13.98 -2.73
CA SER A 328 3.84 13.72 -2.16
C SER A 328 4.78 13.02 -3.14
N VAL A 329 6.09 13.16 -2.92
CA VAL A 329 7.13 12.45 -3.68
C VAL A 329 7.39 11.08 -3.05
N SER A 330 7.66 10.08 -3.88
CA SER A 330 8.03 8.75 -3.40
C SER A 330 9.08 8.13 -4.32
N VAL A 331 10.10 7.54 -3.73
CA VAL A 331 11.17 6.82 -4.44
C VAL A 331 10.81 5.35 -4.60
N ARG A 332 11.42 4.69 -5.58
CA ARG A 332 11.28 3.23 -5.78
C ARG A 332 12.61 2.62 -6.17
N ARG A 333 12.84 1.39 -5.70
CA ARG A 333 13.96 0.56 -6.12
C ARG A 333 13.89 0.30 -7.62
N PRO A 334 15.02 0.27 -8.32
CA PRO A 334 15.04 -0.12 -9.73
C PRO A 334 14.48 -1.54 -9.91
N PRO A 335 13.69 -1.82 -10.96
CA PRO A 335 13.16 -3.16 -11.23
C PRO A 335 14.24 -4.25 -11.22
N ALA A 336 15.41 -3.98 -11.79
CA ALA A 336 16.53 -4.92 -11.83
C ALA A 336 17.05 -5.30 -10.42
N SER A 337 16.89 -4.44 -9.41
CA SER A 337 17.35 -4.73 -8.04
C SER A 337 16.41 -5.65 -7.26
N VAL A 338 15.22 -5.90 -7.75
CA VAL A 338 14.21 -6.77 -7.14
C VAL A 338 13.94 -8.02 -7.96
N LEU A 339 14.45 -8.09 -9.19
CA LEU A 339 14.37 -9.27 -10.06
C LEU A 339 15.62 -10.12 -9.84
N PHE A 340 15.43 -11.40 -9.60
CA PHE A 340 16.53 -12.37 -9.52
C PHE A 340 16.36 -13.46 -10.56
N ALA A 341 17.46 -13.99 -11.07
CA ALA A 341 17.43 -15.12 -11.97
C ALA A 341 16.79 -16.31 -11.25
N GLY A 342 15.70 -16.83 -11.80
CA GLY A 342 15.01 -18.01 -11.28
C GLY A 342 15.87 -19.25 -11.50
N GLY A 343 16.90 -19.44 -10.64
CA GLY A 343 17.56 -20.72 -10.52
C GLY A 343 16.63 -21.69 -9.81
N SER A 344 16.50 -22.86 -10.36
CA SER A 344 15.91 -24.02 -9.71
C SER A 344 16.67 -24.32 -8.42
N HIS A 345 16.13 -23.85 -7.30
CA HIS A 345 16.47 -24.44 -6.03
C HIS A 345 15.47 -25.56 -5.81
N GLY A 346 15.98 -26.80 -6.04
CA GLY A 346 15.33 -28.03 -5.65
C GLY A 346 15.09 -28.13 -4.14
#